data_8766fae3322776e60a26e0fd31a72b01
#
_entry.id   8766fae3322776e60a26e0fd31a72b01
#
_cell.length_a   1.000
_cell.length_b   1.000
_cell.length_c   1.000
_cell.angle_alpha   90.00
_cell.angle_beta   90.00
_cell.angle_gamma   90.00
#
_symmetry.space_group_name_H-M   'P 1'
#
loop_
_entity.id
_entity.type
_entity.pdbx_description
1 polymer ?
#
loop_
_entity_poly.entity_id
_entity_poly.type
_entity_poly.pdbx_seq_one_letter_code
_entity_poly.pdbx_strand_id
1 'polypeptide(L)'
;RIAEKKLVMVTDAPSLRPEQVDALERYVLGGGSLYISGATDPELARRLLGLEYQGMTQEKLTYAAPTALGEACFSPEYTAQYPLQYEGRQALVSNPQNHPVLARITLPYTDPADAGRFASIHSNPPGPETEYPAAILGKVGEGKVLWLSFCPEKAQAAAPRQVTRNLIGLLHTASIVATDAHPCLELTLFDDGEGYILHAVNVQQEPALPLPGYQLTLSLPRAVKEARLAPSGEPVAMDTAGGKITLQMPAPGMFTTVKLA
;
A
#
# COMPACT_ATOMS: atom_id res chain seq x y z
N ARG A 1 -21.52 9.21 0.89
CA ARG A 1 -20.81 8.35 1.88
C ARG A 1 -19.30 8.24 1.64
N ILE A 2 -18.79 8.44 0.40
CA ILE A 2 -17.32 8.48 0.19
C ILE A 2 -16.71 9.74 0.80
N ALA A 3 -17.43 10.85 0.86
CA ALA A 3 -16.97 12.10 1.46
C ALA A 3 -16.57 12.00 2.95
N GLU A 4 -17.04 10.96 3.65
CA GLU A 4 -16.71 10.69 5.06
C GLU A 4 -15.41 9.88 5.21
N LYS A 5 -14.87 9.36 4.09
CA LYS A 5 -13.68 8.52 4.11
C LYS A 5 -12.42 9.38 3.99
N LYS A 6 -11.39 9.02 4.74
CA LYS A 6 -10.08 9.70 4.69
C LYS A 6 -9.26 9.28 3.50
N LEU A 7 -9.43 8.03 3.06
CA LEU A 7 -8.78 7.44 1.90
C LEU A 7 -9.78 6.57 1.13
N VAL A 8 -9.78 6.73 -0.18
CA VAL A 8 -10.47 5.84 -1.13
C VAL A 8 -9.44 5.21 -2.05
N MET A 9 -9.59 3.92 -2.32
CA MET A 9 -8.72 3.18 -3.25
C MET A 9 -9.56 2.70 -4.44
N VAL A 10 -9.08 2.96 -5.64
CA VAL A 10 -9.64 2.48 -6.91
C VAL A 10 -8.55 1.70 -7.62
N THR A 11 -8.69 0.38 -7.66
CA THR A 11 -7.68 -0.53 -8.15
C THR A 11 -8.23 -1.40 -9.28
N ASP A 12 -7.51 -1.48 -10.40
CA ASP A 12 -7.90 -2.29 -11.57
C ASP A 12 -9.37 -2.15 -11.97
N ALA A 13 -9.86 -0.93 -12.02
CA ALA A 13 -11.22 -0.60 -12.42
C ALA A 13 -11.25 -0.03 -13.85
N PRO A 14 -11.22 -0.87 -14.89
CA PRO A 14 -10.98 -0.45 -16.28
C PRO A 14 -12.12 0.38 -16.89
N SER A 15 -13.25 0.42 -16.23
CA SER A 15 -14.42 1.23 -16.64
C SER A 15 -15.15 1.76 -15.41
N LEU A 16 -15.29 3.07 -15.36
CA LEU A 16 -16.07 3.78 -14.35
C LEU A 16 -17.24 4.50 -15.03
N ARG A 17 -18.39 4.48 -14.37
CA ARG A 17 -19.52 5.29 -14.85
C ARG A 17 -19.22 6.78 -14.63
N PRO A 18 -19.72 7.68 -15.47
CA PRO A 18 -19.50 9.12 -15.32
C PRO A 18 -19.79 9.64 -13.91
N GLU A 19 -20.89 9.16 -13.29
CA GLU A 19 -21.29 9.57 -11.94
C GLU A 19 -20.28 9.12 -10.87
N GLN A 20 -19.56 8.00 -11.10
CA GLN A 20 -18.50 7.53 -10.21
C GLN A 20 -17.27 8.43 -10.33
N VAL A 21 -16.88 8.77 -11.55
CA VAL A 21 -15.78 9.71 -11.81
C VAL A 21 -16.08 11.06 -11.18
N ASP A 22 -17.29 11.61 -11.39
CA ASP A 22 -17.74 12.88 -10.79
C ASP A 22 -17.73 12.85 -9.26
N ALA A 23 -18.13 11.72 -8.66
CA ALA A 23 -18.12 11.56 -7.22
C ALA A 23 -16.70 11.51 -6.64
N LEU A 24 -15.78 10.81 -7.31
CA LEU A 24 -14.37 10.72 -6.91
C LEU A 24 -13.67 12.06 -7.07
N GLU A 25 -13.93 12.79 -8.15
CA GLU A 25 -13.37 14.13 -8.36
C GLU A 25 -13.83 15.11 -7.27
N ARG A 26 -15.13 15.17 -6.99
CA ARG A 26 -15.65 16.01 -5.89
C ARG A 26 -15.07 15.63 -4.54
N TYR A 27 -14.87 14.33 -4.29
CA TYR A 27 -14.25 13.82 -3.07
C TYR A 27 -12.82 14.35 -2.91
N VAL A 28 -12.01 14.27 -3.97
CA VAL A 28 -10.61 14.74 -3.94
C VAL A 28 -10.56 16.27 -3.82
N LEU A 29 -11.36 17.00 -4.61
CA LEU A 29 -11.41 18.47 -4.55
C LEU A 29 -11.79 18.97 -3.16
N GLY A 30 -12.62 18.23 -2.42
CA GLY A 30 -13.02 18.52 -1.05
C GLY A 30 -12.03 18.05 0.05
N GLY A 31 -10.82 17.64 -0.32
CA GLY A 31 -9.75 17.27 0.63
C GLY A 31 -9.56 15.76 0.85
N GLY A 32 -10.30 14.92 0.14
CA GLY A 32 -10.14 13.46 0.19
C GLY A 32 -8.83 12.99 -0.45
N SER A 33 -8.30 11.89 0.06
CA SER A 33 -7.11 11.23 -0.51
C SER A 33 -7.52 10.05 -1.38
N LEU A 34 -7.00 9.99 -2.60
CA LEU A 34 -7.35 8.94 -3.57
C LEU A 34 -6.10 8.18 -4.03
N TYR A 35 -6.16 6.86 -3.93
CA TYR A 35 -5.19 5.91 -4.49
C TYR A 35 -5.79 5.30 -5.75
N ILE A 36 -5.06 5.35 -6.86
CA ILE A 36 -5.44 4.78 -8.15
C ILE A 36 -4.32 3.85 -8.60
N SER A 37 -4.64 2.61 -8.99
CA SER A 37 -3.62 1.66 -9.45
C SER A 37 -4.09 0.79 -10.62
N GLY A 38 -3.10 0.29 -11.37
CA GLY A 38 -3.29 -0.66 -12.44
C GLY A 38 -4.08 -0.15 -13.65
N ALA A 39 -4.85 -1.04 -14.25
CA ALA A 39 -5.66 -0.73 -15.43
C ALA A 39 -6.97 -0.01 -15.05
N THR A 40 -6.88 1.02 -14.19
CA THR A 40 -8.04 1.86 -13.85
C THR A 40 -8.37 2.80 -15.01
N ASP A 41 -9.66 3.10 -15.16
CA ASP A 41 -10.19 3.97 -16.20
C ASP A 41 -9.35 5.24 -16.38
N PRO A 42 -8.72 5.46 -17.54
CA PRO A 42 -7.81 6.57 -17.76
C PRO A 42 -8.50 7.94 -17.63
N GLU A 43 -9.82 8.02 -17.80
CA GLU A 43 -10.58 9.26 -17.64
C GLU A 43 -10.45 9.82 -16.22
N LEU A 44 -10.39 8.96 -15.20
CA LEU A 44 -10.21 9.40 -13.81
C LEU A 44 -8.84 10.10 -13.63
N ALA A 45 -7.76 9.50 -14.13
CA ALA A 45 -6.42 10.07 -14.05
C ALA A 45 -6.30 11.35 -14.90
N ARG A 46 -6.94 11.38 -16.06
CA ARG A 46 -6.99 12.56 -16.93
C ARG A 46 -7.67 13.74 -16.23
N ARG A 47 -8.82 13.53 -15.61
CA ARG A 47 -9.59 14.61 -14.94
C ARG A 47 -8.88 15.14 -13.70
N LEU A 48 -8.27 14.25 -12.91
CA LEU A 48 -7.65 14.63 -11.64
C LEU A 48 -6.23 15.17 -11.81
N LEU A 49 -5.43 14.55 -12.66
CA LEU A 49 -4.00 14.84 -12.79
C LEU A 49 -3.60 15.34 -14.18
N GLY A 50 -4.55 15.46 -15.12
CA GLY A 50 -4.24 15.83 -16.50
C GLY A 50 -3.33 14.82 -17.22
N LEU A 51 -3.29 13.57 -16.77
CA LEU A 51 -2.47 12.54 -17.41
C LEU A 51 -3.08 12.14 -18.77
N GLU A 52 -2.24 12.01 -19.76
CA GLU A 52 -2.67 11.62 -21.11
C GLU A 52 -2.26 10.16 -21.36
N TYR A 53 -3.25 9.29 -21.51
CA TYR A 53 -3.03 7.88 -21.77
C TYR A 53 -2.50 7.64 -23.18
N GLN A 54 -1.40 6.86 -23.29
CA GLN A 54 -0.71 6.56 -24.54
C GLN A 54 -0.70 5.07 -24.89
N GLY A 55 -1.37 4.24 -24.07
CA GLY A 55 -1.42 2.80 -24.29
C GLY A 55 -0.86 2.01 -23.09
N MET A 56 -0.45 0.78 -23.36
CA MET A 56 0.14 -0.14 -22.40
C MET A 56 1.49 -0.62 -22.90
N THR A 57 2.39 -0.99 -22.00
CA THR A 57 3.61 -1.70 -22.37
C THR A 57 3.29 -2.95 -23.18
N GLN A 58 4.19 -3.36 -24.08
CA GLN A 58 4.07 -4.61 -24.83
C GLN A 58 4.41 -5.81 -23.93
N GLU A 59 5.36 -5.61 -23.05
CA GLU A 59 5.91 -6.59 -22.14
C GLU A 59 4.92 -6.90 -21.01
N LYS A 60 4.86 -8.19 -20.65
CA LYS A 60 4.03 -8.68 -19.52
C LYS A 60 4.81 -8.82 -18.22
N LEU A 61 6.11 -8.55 -18.26
CA LEU A 61 7.00 -8.40 -17.13
C LEU A 61 7.65 -7.03 -17.25
N THR A 62 7.49 -6.20 -16.25
CA THR A 62 7.98 -4.82 -16.22
C THR A 62 8.50 -4.50 -14.83
N TYR A 63 9.03 -3.30 -14.63
CA TYR A 63 9.55 -2.87 -13.34
C TYR A 63 9.13 -1.45 -13.04
N ALA A 64 9.09 -1.12 -11.75
CA ALA A 64 8.96 0.24 -11.25
C ALA A 64 10.24 0.64 -10.53
N ALA A 65 11.03 1.51 -11.16
CA ALA A 65 12.28 2.03 -10.64
C ALA A 65 12.01 3.33 -9.84
N PRO A 66 12.34 3.41 -8.55
CA PRO A 66 12.16 4.63 -7.78
C PRO A 66 13.04 5.75 -8.32
N THR A 67 12.47 6.95 -8.40
CA THR A 67 13.23 8.20 -8.56
C THR A 67 13.79 8.65 -7.20
N ALA A 68 14.64 9.66 -7.18
CA ALA A 68 15.11 10.26 -5.93
C ALA A 68 13.96 10.71 -4.99
N LEU A 69 12.82 11.12 -5.55
CA LEU A 69 11.63 11.49 -4.77
C LEU A 69 10.91 10.27 -4.18
N GLY A 70 11.02 9.12 -4.82
CA GLY A 70 10.34 7.89 -4.42
C GLY A 70 11.18 6.96 -3.56
N GLU A 71 12.49 7.17 -3.44
CA GLU A 71 13.40 6.28 -2.71
C GLU A 71 12.87 5.90 -1.32
N ALA A 72 12.41 6.87 -0.54
CA ALA A 72 11.90 6.60 0.81
C ALA A 72 10.68 5.67 0.85
N CYS A 73 9.93 5.52 -0.26
CA CYS A 73 8.79 4.62 -0.34
C CYS A 73 9.20 3.20 -0.77
N PHE A 74 10.29 3.06 -1.50
CA PHE A 74 10.74 1.81 -2.08
C PHE A 74 11.89 1.16 -1.31
N SER A 75 12.74 1.98 -0.62
CA SER A 75 13.88 1.50 0.16
C SER A 75 13.45 0.82 1.48
N PRO A 76 14.29 -0.07 2.02
CA PRO A 76 15.59 -0.51 1.47
C PRO A 76 15.49 -1.61 0.42
N GLU A 77 14.30 -2.17 0.15
CA GLU A 77 14.10 -3.38 -0.65
C GLU A 77 14.37 -3.16 -2.12
N TYR A 78 14.05 -1.96 -2.64
CA TYR A 78 14.17 -1.63 -4.05
C TYR A 78 14.88 -0.29 -4.27
N THR A 79 15.66 -0.24 -5.35
CA THR A 79 16.40 0.94 -5.79
C THR A 79 16.19 1.15 -7.29
N ALA A 80 16.71 2.25 -7.84
CA ALA A 80 16.70 2.46 -9.28
C ALA A 80 17.46 1.34 -10.04
N GLN A 81 18.54 0.82 -9.46
CA GLN A 81 19.32 -0.28 -10.05
C GLN A 81 18.65 -1.65 -9.90
N TYR A 82 17.91 -1.84 -8.80
CA TYR A 82 17.19 -3.08 -8.49
C TYR A 82 15.71 -2.75 -8.30
N PRO A 83 14.97 -2.44 -9.40
CA PRO A 83 13.61 -1.95 -9.32
C PRO A 83 12.62 -3.03 -8.91
N LEU A 84 11.45 -2.60 -8.44
CA LEU A 84 10.35 -3.48 -8.08
C LEU A 84 9.80 -4.16 -9.35
N GLN A 85 9.91 -5.49 -9.41
CA GLN A 85 9.33 -6.30 -10.48
C GLN A 85 7.80 -6.32 -10.40
N TYR A 86 7.17 -6.24 -11.55
CA TYR A 86 5.73 -6.36 -11.71
C TYR A 86 5.39 -7.32 -12.87
N GLU A 87 4.64 -8.37 -12.56
CA GLU A 87 4.14 -9.33 -13.53
C GLU A 87 2.85 -8.81 -14.16
N GLY A 88 3.00 -7.94 -15.15
CA GLY A 88 1.88 -7.31 -15.83
C GLY A 88 2.34 -6.19 -16.76
N ARG A 89 1.41 -5.76 -17.60
CA ARG A 89 1.58 -4.56 -18.42
C ARG A 89 1.33 -3.32 -17.57
N GLN A 90 2.07 -2.28 -17.85
CA GLN A 90 1.87 -0.97 -17.19
C GLN A 90 1.28 0.04 -18.17
N ALA A 91 0.44 0.91 -17.66
CA ALA A 91 -0.15 2.01 -18.44
C ALA A 91 0.94 3.04 -18.75
N LEU A 92 1.05 3.41 -20.02
CA LEU A 92 1.93 4.47 -20.50
C LEU A 92 1.13 5.78 -20.49
N VAL A 93 1.64 6.78 -19.76
CA VAL A 93 1.02 8.10 -19.68
C VAL A 93 2.06 9.20 -19.85
N SER A 94 1.67 10.33 -20.46
CA SER A 94 2.40 11.58 -20.31
C SER A 94 1.90 12.35 -19.08
N ASN A 95 2.78 13.19 -18.52
CA ASN A 95 2.53 14.00 -17.33
C ASN A 95 2.73 15.49 -17.65
N PRO A 96 1.85 16.11 -18.46
CA PRO A 96 2.06 17.48 -18.96
C PRO A 96 1.99 18.53 -17.86
N GLN A 97 1.40 18.23 -16.71
CA GLN A 97 1.34 19.11 -15.55
C GLN A 97 2.55 18.98 -14.62
N ASN A 98 3.52 18.12 -14.96
CA ASN A 98 4.76 17.91 -14.20
C ASN A 98 4.52 17.57 -12.71
N HIS A 99 3.52 16.75 -12.41
CA HIS A 99 3.36 16.23 -11.06
C HIS A 99 4.59 15.44 -10.61
N PRO A 100 4.93 15.41 -9.32
CA PRO A 100 6.02 14.62 -8.77
C PRO A 100 5.94 13.14 -9.18
N VAL A 101 6.99 12.66 -9.86
CA VAL A 101 7.15 11.26 -10.28
C VAL A 101 7.96 10.52 -9.22
N LEU A 102 7.36 9.52 -8.57
CA LEU A 102 7.99 8.73 -7.53
C LEU A 102 8.72 7.50 -8.09
N ALA A 103 8.23 6.96 -9.21
CA ALA A 103 8.88 5.84 -9.91
C ALA A 103 8.65 5.94 -11.42
N ARG A 104 9.57 5.37 -12.19
CA ARG A 104 9.49 5.25 -13.65
C ARG A 104 9.37 3.79 -14.06
N ILE A 105 8.80 3.57 -15.24
CA ILE A 105 8.72 2.24 -15.82
C ILE A 105 10.10 1.87 -16.37
N THR A 106 10.59 0.70 -15.97
CA THR A 106 11.76 0.05 -16.57
C THR A 106 11.28 -1.20 -17.31
N LEU A 107 11.70 -1.36 -18.53
CA LEU A 107 11.39 -2.53 -19.34
C LEU A 107 12.35 -3.69 -19.01
N PRO A 108 11.98 -4.94 -19.31
CA PRO A 108 12.91 -6.05 -19.15
C PRO A 108 14.10 -5.92 -20.10
N TYR A 109 15.20 -6.57 -19.77
CA TYR A 109 16.40 -6.62 -20.62
C TYR A 109 16.13 -7.29 -21.95
N THR A 110 15.34 -8.37 -21.95
CA THR A 110 15.01 -9.08 -23.19
C THR A 110 14.09 -8.23 -24.05
N ASP A 111 14.38 -8.23 -25.35
CA ASP A 111 13.57 -7.56 -26.36
C ASP A 111 13.21 -8.58 -27.45
N PRO A 112 11.93 -8.93 -27.62
CA PRO A 112 11.54 -9.87 -28.68
C PRO A 112 11.88 -9.41 -30.10
N ALA A 113 12.09 -8.11 -30.29
CA ALA A 113 12.49 -7.55 -31.58
C ALA A 113 14.01 -7.56 -31.81
N ASP A 114 14.81 -7.84 -30.78
CA ASP A 114 16.28 -7.87 -30.85
C ASP A 114 16.82 -9.23 -30.39
N ALA A 115 17.16 -10.10 -31.31
CA ALA A 115 17.72 -11.43 -31.05
C ALA A 115 19.05 -11.40 -30.28
N GLY A 116 19.74 -10.28 -30.21
CA GLY A 116 20.95 -10.08 -29.39
C GLY A 116 20.66 -9.84 -27.91
N ARG A 117 19.42 -9.54 -27.55
CA ARG A 117 19.00 -9.23 -26.18
C ARG A 117 18.13 -10.34 -25.60
N PHE A 118 18.79 -11.37 -25.11
CA PHE A 118 18.13 -12.52 -24.48
C PHE A 118 18.65 -12.77 -23.08
N ALA A 119 17.83 -13.37 -22.25
CA ALA A 119 18.16 -13.78 -20.88
C ALA A 119 17.85 -15.27 -20.68
N SER A 120 18.26 -15.79 -19.52
CA SER A 120 17.92 -17.16 -19.11
C SER A 120 16.40 -17.34 -19.06
N ILE A 121 15.94 -18.55 -19.32
CA ILE A 121 14.52 -18.95 -19.18
C ILE A 121 13.95 -18.67 -17.78
N HIS A 122 14.81 -18.58 -16.77
CA HIS A 122 14.41 -18.36 -15.37
C HIS A 122 14.61 -16.92 -14.91
N SER A 123 15.10 -16.02 -15.74
CA SER A 123 15.35 -14.63 -15.36
C SER A 123 15.18 -13.70 -16.54
N ASN A 124 14.57 -12.57 -16.28
CA ASN A 124 14.53 -11.47 -17.23
C ASN A 124 14.82 -10.18 -16.43
N PRO A 125 16.12 -9.84 -16.28
CA PRO A 125 16.52 -8.72 -15.44
C PRO A 125 16.00 -7.39 -15.98
N PRO A 126 16.02 -6.31 -15.16
CA PRO A 126 15.66 -4.99 -15.62
C PRO A 126 16.62 -4.54 -16.73
N GLY A 127 16.07 -3.91 -17.73
CA GLY A 127 16.73 -3.38 -18.91
C GLY A 127 16.66 -1.86 -18.99
N PRO A 128 16.21 -1.28 -20.12
CA PRO A 128 16.19 0.17 -20.27
C PRO A 128 15.10 0.81 -19.42
N GLU A 129 15.46 1.86 -18.71
CA GLU A 129 14.52 2.79 -18.09
C GLU A 129 13.81 3.61 -19.18
N THR A 130 12.54 3.92 -18.95
CA THR A 130 11.74 4.75 -19.83
C THR A 130 11.47 6.11 -19.19
N GLU A 131 11.01 7.07 -19.98
CA GLU A 131 10.53 8.35 -19.48
C GLU A 131 9.11 8.26 -18.87
N TYR A 132 8.43 7.14 -19.04
CA TYR A 132 7.07 6.96 -18.56
C TYR A 132 7.03 6.79 -17.04
N PRO A 133 6.18 7.57 -16.34
CA PRO A 133 6.02 7.42 -14.91
C PRO A 133 5.30 6.09 -14.57
N ALA A 134 5.79 5.43 -13.52
CA ALA A 134 5.13 4.29 -12.89
C ALA A 134 4.33 4.70 -11.66
N ALA A 135 4.74 5.79 -10.98
CA ALA A 135 4.05 6.31 -9.81
C ALA A 135 4.10 7.84 -9.82
N ILE A 136 2.96 8.48 -9.62
CA ILE A 136 2.80 9.94 -9.59
C ILE A 136 2.03 10.33 -8.33
N LEU A 137 2.51 11.33 -7.61
CA LEU A 137 1.80 11.96 -6.49
C LEU A 137 1.39 13.37 -6.88
N GLY A 138 0.08 13.64 -6.93
CA GLY A 138 -0.45 14.97 -7.23
C GLY A 138 -1.27 15.57 -6.09
N LYS A 139 -1.24 16.90 -5.97
CA LYS A 139 -2.21 17.65 -5.18
C LYS A 139 -3.31 18.13 -6.11
N VAL A 140 -4.56 17.91 -5.75
CA VAL A 140 -5.74 18.26 -6.55
C VAL A 140 -6.76 18.95 -5.64
N GLY A 141 -6.98 20.23 -5.81
CA GLY A 141 -7.74 21.02 -4.85
C GLY A 141 -7.12 20.93 -3.47
N GLU A 142 -7.91 20.56 -2.47
CA GLU A 142 -7.44 20.33 -1.09
C GLU A 142 -6.97 18.89 -0.84
N GLY A 143 -7.22 17.97 -1.79
CA GLY A 143 -6.91 16.55 -1.67
C GLY A 143 -5.58 16.14 -2.31
N LYS A 144 -5.31 14.84 -2.23
CA LYS A 144 -4.12 14.20 -2.81
C LYS A 144 -4.53 13.02 -3.65
N VAL A 145 -3.82 12.81 -4.75
CA VAL A 145 -3.98 11.63 -5.62
C VAL A 145 -2.63 10.94 -5.77
N LEU A 146 -2.58 9.66 -5.50
CA LEU A 146 -1.47 8.80 -5.87
C LEU A 146 -1.95 7.89 -7.01
N TRP A 147 -1.32 8.03 -8.17
CA TRP A 147 -1.58 7.21 -9.34
C TRP A 147 -0.40 6.27 -9.60
N LEU A 148 -0.71 4.99 -9.86
CA LEU A 148 0.25 3.95 -10.18
C LEU A 148 -0.16 3.26 -11.49
N SER A 149 0.80 3.06 -12.39
CA SER A 149 0.58 2.29 -13.63
C SER A 149 0.47 0.77 -13.40
N PHE A 150 0.72 0.30 -12.17
CA PHE A 150 0.77 -1.11 -11.74
C PHE A 150 0.01 -1.30 -10.42
N CYS A 151 -0.18 -2.54 -9.98
CA CYS A 151 -0.92 -2.90 -8.76
C CYS A 151 0.00 -3.57 -7.71
N PRO A 152 0.83 -2.82 -6.96
CA PRO A 152 1.72 -3.42 -5.97
C PRO A 152 0.94 -4.07 -4.81
N GLU A 153 -0.29 -3.65 -4.55
CA GLU A 153 -1.17 -4.21 -3.53
C GLU A 153 -1.60 -5.66 -3.80
N LYS A 154 -1.42 -6.15 -5.03
CA LYS A 154 -1.68 -7.57 -5.38
C LYS A 154 -0.53 -8.50 -5.02
N ALA A 155 0.63 -7.95 -4.66
CA ALA A 155 1.80 -8.75 -4.35
C ALA A 155 1.62 -9.56 -3.06
N GLN A 156 2.06 -10.83 -3.10
CA GLN A 156 2.03 -11.73 -1.94
C GLN A 156 3.27 -11.56 -1.04
N ALA A 157 4.41 -11.20 -1.64
CA ALA A 157 5.69 -11.08 -0.94
C ALA A 157 5.72 -9.87 0.02
N ALA A 158 6.52 -9.96 1.08
CA ALA A 158 6.60 -8.94 2.13
C ALA A 158 7.14 -7.60 1.62
N ALA A 159 8.20 -7.62 0.79
CA ALA A 159 8.84 -6.40 0.31
C ALA A 159 7.93 -5.50 -0.56
N PRO A 160 7.24 -5.99 -1.62
CA PRO A 160 6.28 -5.16 -2.35
C PRO A 160 5.09 -4.72 -1.50
N ARG A 161 4.67 -5.53 -0.51
CA ARG A 161 3.63 -5.11 0.46
C ARG A 161 4.11 -3.94 1.32
N GLN A 162 5.39 -3.92 1.71
CA GLN A 162 5.95 -2.79 2.44
C GLN A 162 5.97 -1.52 1.57
N VAL A 163 6.36 -1.62 0.30
CA VAL A 163 6.26 -0.49 -0.66
C VAL A 163 4.83 0.03 -0.74
N THR A 164 3.85 -0.86 -0.87
CA THR A 164 2.43 -0.48 -0.89
C THR A 164 2.02 0.29 0.36
N ARG A 165 2.42 -0.18 1.54
CA ARG A 165 2.14 0.50 2.82
C ARG A 165 2.77 1.90 2.87
N ASN A 166 4.03 2.02 2.43
CA ASN A 166 4.75 3.29 2.40
C ASN A 166 4.06 4.29 1.44
N LEU A 167 3.66 3.83 0.25
CA LEU A 167 2.94 4.63 -0.73
C LEU A 167 1.57 5.10 -0.21
N ILE A 168 0.81 4.22 0.43
CA ILE A 168 -0.46 4.59 1.09
C ILE A 168 -0.21 5.61 2.21
N GLY A 169 0.91 5.51 2.92
CA GLY A 169 1.33 6.45 3.95
C GLY A 169 1.49 7.89 3.47
N LEU A 170 1.75 8.13 2.18
CA LEU A 170 1.78 9.48 1.58
C LEU A 170 0.40 10.14 1.53
N LEU A 171 -0.63 9.32 1.45
CA LEU A 171 -2.02 9.77 1.36
C LEU A 171 -2.69 9.87 2.74
N HIS A 172 -2.36 8.96 3.62
CA HIS A 172 -2.99 8.87 4.93
C HIS A 172 -2.02 8.32 5.97
N THR A 173 -1.70 9.13 6.97
CA THR A 173 -0.73 8.81 8.02
C THR A 173 -1.36 8.40 9.35
N ALA A 174 -2.66 8.64 9.55
CA ALA A 174 -3.33 8.27 10.79
C ALA A 174 -3.61 6.77 10.81
N SER A 175 -2.80 6.01 11.51
CA SER A 175 -3.03 4.61 11.80
C SER A 175 -3.62 4.46 13.20
N ILE A 176 -4.68 3.67 13.33
CA ILE A 176 -5.22 3.26 14.63
C ILE A 176 -4.24 2.30 15.30
N VAL A 177 -3.50 1.53 14.50
CA VAL A 177 -2.59 0.48 14.95
C VAL A 177 -1.21 0.69 14.33
N ALA A 178 -0.18 0.70 15.16
CA ALA A 178 1.22 0.57 14.73
C ALA A 178 1.85 -0.60 15.50
N THR A 179 2.65 -1.43 14.84
CA THR A 179 3.22 -2.65 15.44
C THR A 179 4.51 -3.08 14.74
N ASP A 180 5.36 -3.77 15.47
CA ASP A 180 6.51 -4.53 14.99
C ASP A 180 6.18 -6.04 14.83
N ALA A 181 4.90 -6.42 14.94
CA ALA A 181 4.45 -7.80 14.77
C ALA A 181 4.88 -8.37 13.42
N HIS A 182 5.24 -9.65 13.41
CA HIS A 182 5.58 -10.35 12.18
C HIS A 182 4.41 -10.28 11.16
N PRO A 183 4.69 -10.09 9.86
CA PRO A 183 3.65 -9.91 8.82
C PRO A 183 2.63 -11.06 8.68
N CYS A 184 2.91 -12.23 9.24
CA CYS A 184 1.96 -13.35 9.27
C CYS A 184 0.93 -13.25 10.41
N LEU A 185 0.98 -12.21 11.25
CA LEU A 185 -0.06 -11.94 12.25
C LEU A 185 -1.10 -11.01 11.64
N GLU A 186 -2.32 -11.53 11.50
CA GLU A 186 -3.49 -10.72 11.17
C GLU A 186 -4.06 -10.11 12.45
N LEU A 187 -4.13 -8.79 12.51
CA LEU A 187 -4.63 -8.04 13.66
C LEU A 187 -6.00 -7.45 13.33
N THR A 188 -6.98 -7.73 14.17
CA THR A 188 -8.32 -7.17 14.04
C THR A 188 -8.76 -6.54 15.35
N LEU A 189 -9.25 -5.31 15.28
CA LEU A 189 -9.73 -4.54 16.43
C LEU A 189 -11.22 -4.28 16.29
N PHE A 190 -12.00 -4.69 17.29
CA PHE A 190 -13.43 -4.45 17.39
C PHE A 190 -13.71 -3.44 18.50
N ASP A 191 -14.67 -2.59 18.28
CA ASP A 191 -15.31 -1.75 19.28
C ASP A 191 -16.60 -2.45 19.74
N ASP A 192 -16.71 -2.84 21.02
CA ASP A 192 -17.87 -3.53 21.58
C ASP A 192 -18.84 -2.59 22.28
N GLY A 193 -18.58 -1.27 22.24
CA GLY A 193 -19.39 -0.24 22.88
C GLY A 193 -18.91 0.12 24.29
N GLU A 194 -18.35 -0.81 25.05
CA GLU A 194 -17.79 -0.61 26.40
C GLU A 194 -16.28 -0.46 26.39
N GLY A 195 -15.60 -1.20 25.51
CA GLY A 195 -14.16 -1.22 25.34
C GLY A 195 -13.77 -1.62 23.92
N TYR A 196 -12.67 -2.38 23.82
CA TYR A 196 -12.22 -2.92 22.53
C TYR A 196 -11.78 -4.37 22.70
N ILE A 197 -11.93 -5.13 21.63
CA ILE A 197 -11.44 -6.50 21.54
C ILE A 197 -10.42 -6.58 20.40
N LEU A 198 -9.19 -6.93 20.73
CA LEU A 198 -8.12 -7.15 19.77
C LEU A 198 -7.94 -8.65 19.57
N HIS A 199 -7.98 -9.09 18.32
CA HIS A 199 -7.59 -10.43 17.91
C HIS A 199 -6.28 -10.38 17.14
N ALA A 200 -5.39 -11.32 17.43
CA ALA A 200 -4.21 -11.62 16.65
C ALA A 200 -4.28 -13.09 16.20
N VAL A 201 -4.30 -13.29 14.89
CA VAL A 201 -4.36 -14.61 14.27
C VAL A 201 -3.05 -14.88 13.54
N ASN A 202 -2.40 -15.99 13.88
CA ASN A 202 -1.21 -16.44 13.16
C ASN A 202 -1.65 -17.23 11.92
N VAL A 203 -1.47 -16.64 10.75
CA VAL A 203 -1.89 -17.22 9.46
C VAL A 203 -0.79 -18.01 8.76
N GLN A 204 0.27 -18.41 9.49
CA GLN A 204 1.28 -19.31 8.94
C GLN A 204 0.66 -20.66 8.56
N GLN A 205 1.16 -21.22 7.46
CA GLN A 205 0.87 -22.59 7.09
C GLN A 205 1.67 -23.57 7.99
N GLU A 206 1.23 -24.81 8.07
CA GLU A 206 1.94 -25.84 8.86
C GLU A 206 3.28 -26.26 8.21
N PRO A 207 4.30 -26.50 9.04
CA PRO A 207 4.36 -26.22 10.47
C PRO A 207 4.54 -24.72 10.77
N ALA A 208 3.74 -24.20 11.68
CA ALA A 208 3.89 -22.81 12.11
C ALA A 208 5.19 -22.63 12.91
N LEU A 209 6.00 -21.66 12.51
CA LEU A 209 7.22 -21.31 13.22
C LEU A 209 6.88 -20.48 14.47
N PRO A 210 7.61 -20.67 15.59
CA PRO A 210 7.46 -19.83 16.76
C PRO A 210 7.75 -18.36 16.42
N LEU A 211 6.90 -17.46 16.88
CA LEU A 211 7.08 -16.01 16.75
C LEU A 211 7.42 -15.41 18.11
N PRO A 212 8.28 -14.37 18.16
CA PRO A 212 8.54 -13.64 19.40
C PRO A 212 7.31 -12.83 19.83
N GLY A 213 7.31 -12.37 21.07
CA GLY A 213 6.42 -11.30 21.52
C GLY A 213 6.67 -10.04 20.70
N TYR A 214 5.68 -9.16 20.67
CA TYR A 214 5.70 -7.96 19.83
C TYR A 214 5.07 -6.76 20.55
N GLN A 215 5.34 -5.57 20.05
CA GLN A 215 4.76 -4.35 20.54
C GLN A 215 3.60 -3.90 19.66
N LEU A 216 2.55 -3.40 20.28
CA LEU A 216 1.39 -2.85 19.61
C LEU A 216 1.04 -1.49 20.17
N THR A 217 1.06 -0.46 19.34
CA THR A 217 0.64 0.89 19.73
C THR A 217 -0.71 1.21 19.10
N LEU A 218 -1.67 1.59 19.94
CA LEU A 218 -3.04 1.89 19.55
C LEU A 218 -3.35 3.39 19.77
N SER A 219 -4.02 3.99 18.80
CA SER A 219 -4.59 5.34 18.90
C SER A 219 -6.12 5.23 18.91
N LEU A 220 -6.71 5.18 20.11
CA LEU A 220 -8.13 4.87 20.28
C LEU A 220 -8.91 6.12 20.69
N PRO A 221 -10.19 6.27 20.26
CA PRO A 221 -11.05 7.38 20.66
C PRO A 221 -11.40 7.39 22.15
N ARG A 222 -11.50 6.20 22.77
CA ARG A 222 -11.81 6.04 24.18
C ARG A 222 -10.56 5.61 24.96
N ALA A 223 -10.45 6.11 26.18
CA ALA A 223 -9.39 5.70 27.11
C ALA A 223 -9.55 4.22 27.49
N VAL A 224 -8.43 3.53 27.60
CA VAL A 224 -8.34 2.15 28.08
C VAL A 224 -7.54 2.18 29.39
N LYS A 225 -8.02 1.49 30.40
CA LYS A 225 -7.41 1.45 31.74
C LYS A 225 -6.66 0.14 31.97
N GLU A 226 -7.09 -0.94 31.34
CA GLU A 226 -6.46 -2.25 31.46
C GLU A 226 -6.55 -3.06 30.17
N ALA A 227 -5.60 -3.97 30.02
CA ALA A 227 -5.54 -4.94 28.93
C ALA A 227 -5.39 -6.35 29.52
N ARG A 228 -6.22 -7.30 29.10
CA ARG A 228 -6.22 -8.67 29.60
C ARG A 228 -6.35 -9.69 28.48
N LEU A 229 -5.58 -10.76 28.57
CA LEU A 229 -5.72 -11.93 27.68
C LEU A 229 -7.07 -12.63 27.94
N ALA A 230 -7.74 -13.05 26.89
CA ALA A 230 -8.93 -13.88 27.00
C ALA A 230 -8.65 -15.30 26.48
N PRO A 231 -9.17 -16.35 27.14
CA PRO A 231 -10.06 -16.35 28.30
C PRO A 231 -9.35 -16.31 29.67
N SER A 232 -7.99 -16.34 29.72
CA SER A 232 -7.24 -16.52 30.97
C SER A 232 -7.42 -15.36 31.97
N GLY A 233 -7.68 -14.15 31.49
CA GLY A 233 -7.73 -12.95 32.32
C GLY A 233 -6.36 -12.42 32.75
N GLU A 234 -5.28 -13.00 32.28
CA GLU A 234 -3.91 -12.53 32.58
C GLU A 234 -3.69 -11.10 32.07
N PRO A 235 -3.06 -10.22 32.88
CA PRO A 235 -2.81 -8.85 32.46
C PRO A 235 -1.78 -8.80 31.33
N VAL A 236 -2.02 -7.92 30.35
CA VAL A 236 -1.04 -7.53 29.32
C VAL A 236 -0.38 -6.24 29.77
N ALA A 237 0.94 -6.21 29.78
CA ALA A 237 1.69 -5.00 30.14
C ALA A 237 1.32 -3.85 29.18
N MET A 238 0.91 -2.73 29.74
CA MET A 238 0.39 -1.59 29.03
C MET A 238 1.02 -0.31 29.54
N ASP A 239 1.37 0.57 28.61
CA ASP A 239 1.79 1.96 28.90
C ASP A 239 0.89 2.93 28.13
N THR A 240 0.66 4.12 28.70
CA THR A 240 -0.15 5.16 28.07
C THR A 240 0.63 6.47 28.05
N ALA A 241 0.97 6.92 26.85
CA ALA A 241 1.70 8.17 26.64
C ALA A 241 1.15 8.93 25.42
N GLY A 242 0.95 10.24 25.57
CA GLY A 242 0.54 11.10 24.45
C GLY A 242 -0.80 10.70 23.81
N GLY A 243 -1.73 10.12 24.57
CA GLY A 243 -3.03 9.64 24.07
C GLY A 243 -2.94 8.34 23.25
N LYS A 244 -1.79 7.67 23.27
CA LYS A 244 -1.59 6.35 22.67
C LYS A 244 -1.40 5.30 23.75
N ILE A 245 -1.81 4.09 23.44
CA ILE A 245 -1.68 2.92 24.31
C ILE A 245 -0.67 1.99 23.67
N THR A 246 0.36 1.62 24.42
CA THR A 246 1.37 0.65 23.96
C THR A 246 1.23 -0.63 24.77
N LEU A 247 0.98 -1.74 24.10
CA LEU A 247 0.87 -3.07 24.65
C LEU A 247 2.12 -3.89 24.37
N GLN A 248 2.63 -4.60 25.36
CA GLN A 248 3.68 -5.62 25.21
C GLN A 248 3.00 -6.98 25.06
N MET A 249 2.82 -7.40 23.81
CA MET A 249 2.13 -8.64 23.50
C MET A 249 3.03 -9.85 23.73
N PRO A 250 2.53 -10.93 24.35
CA PRO A 250 3.30 -12.16 24.47
C PRO A 250 3.56 -12.80 23.10
N ALA A 251 4.42 -13.83 23.08
CA ALA A 251 4.59 -14.70 21.92
C ALA A 251 3.22 -15.25 21.49
N PRO A 252 2.78 -15.01 20.24
CA PRO A 252 1.45 -15.40 19.81
C PRO A 252 1.36 -16.91 19.61
N GLY A 253 0.22 -17.51 20.05
CA GLY A 253 -0.21 -18.80 19.59
C GLY A 253 -0.86 -18.73 18.21
N MET A 254 -1.68 -19.71 17.86
CA MET A 254 -2.51 -19.67 16.63
C MET A 254 -3.51 -18.51 16.68
N PHE A 255 -4.07 -18.25 17.84
CA PHE A 255 -5.07 -17.22 18.08
C PHE A 255 -4.86 -16.61 19.47
N THR A 256 -4.84 -15.31 19.53
CA THR A 256 -4.70 -14.55 20.78
C THR A 256 -5.76 -13.46 20.80
N THR A 257 -6.50 -13.36 21.90
CA THR A 257 -7.48 -12.31 22.13
C THR A 257 -7.10 -11.46 23.33
N VAL A 258 -7.17 -10.16 23.19
CA VAL A 258 -7.00 -9.20 24.29
C VAL A 258 -8.26 -8.35 24.44
N LYS A 259 -8.78 -8.25 25.64
CA LYS A 259 -9.84 -7.30 26.03
C LYS A 259 -9.18 -6.04 26.56
N LEU A 260 -9.64 -4.89 26.08
CA LEU A 260 -9.18 -3.56 26.44
C LEU A 260 -10.37 -2.81 27.08
N ALA A 261 -10.29 -2.47 28.35
CA ALA A 261 -11.37 -1.86 29.11
C ALA A 261 -10.97 -0.54 29.78
#